data_229308dca83926e05e1b8dc756f830ef
#
_entry.id   229308dca83926e05e1b8dc756f830ef
#
_cell.length_a   1.000
_cell.length_b   1.000
_cell.length_c   1.000
_cell.angle_alpha   90.00
_cell.angle_beta   90.00
_cell.angle_gamma   90.00
#
_symmetry.space_group_name_H-M   'P 1'
#
loop_
_entity.id
_entity.type
_entity.pdbx_description
1 polymer ?
#
loop_
_entity_poly.entity_id
_entity_poly.type
_entity_poly.pdbx_seq_one_letter_code
_entity_poly.pdbx_strand_id
1 'polypeptide(L)'
;MAIELATQETPVIRKVKELCQTIVEQPHFSQMLGAIETFMGDPEARGLYQRVTELQEKLGSKQNRGESLTDEEIEAFEVERDLLLENEVANGFLDARQQMSQVQESVSKHVQLTFELGRVPVDADLESASGGCCGGGGGGGGGGGGGGGCGCN
;
A
#
# COMPACT_ATOMS: atom_id res chain seq x y z
N MET A 1 -28.15 21.47 -14.68
CA MET A 1 -28.05 21.38 -13.21
C MET A 1 -26.88 20.48 -12.88
N ALA A 2 -25.76 20.90 -13.28
CA ALA A 2 -24.60 20.07 -13.24
C ALA A 2 -23.56 20.68 -12.30
N ILE A 3 -23.09 19.87 -11.38
CA ILE A 3 -21.67 19.79 -11.04
C ILE A 3 -21.01 21.09 -10.56
N GLU A 4 -21.68 21.82 -9.66
CA GLU A 4 -21.00 22.76 -8.79
C GLU A 4 -20.63 22.14 -7.43
N LEU A 5 -20.82 20.85 -7.29
CA LEU A 5 -20.54 20.10 -6.06
C LEU A 5 -19.05 19.89 -5.77
N ALA A 6 -18.16 20.15 -6.75
CA ALA A 6 -16.73 19.91 -6.60
C ALA A 6 -15.95 21.09 -5.99
N THR A 7 -16.55 22.28 -5.90
CA THR A 7 -15.86 23.49 -5.43
C THR A 7 -16.43 24.11 -4.16
N GLN A 8 -17.57 23.65 -3.67
CA GLN A 8 -18.14 24.12 -2.42
C GLN A 8 -17.65 23.29 -1.24
N GLU A 9 -17.21 23.93 -0.18
CA GLU A 9 -16.83 23.31 1.07
C GLU A 9 -18.04 22.70 1.78
N THR A 10 -18.37 21.46 1.40
CA THR A 10 -19.44 20.69 2.06
C THR A 10 -19.02 20.35 3.50
N PRO A 11 -19.97 20.03 4.39
CA PRO A 11 -19.63 19.54 5.73
C PRO A 11 -18.69 18.33 5.71
N VAL A 12 -18.84 17.44 4.74
CA VAL A 12 -17.94 16.28 4.55
C VAL A 12 -16.52 16.73 4.25
N ILE A 13 -16.33 17.64 3.29
CA ILE A 13 -15.00 18.15 2.92
C ILE A 13 -14.35 18.91 4.07
N ARG A 14 -15.13 19.64 4.87
CA ARG A 14 -14.60 20.27 6.08
C ARG A 14 -14.04 19.26 7.07
N LYS A 15 -14.74 18.13 7.29
CA LYS A 15 -14.27 17.04 8.14
C LYS A 15 -13.05 16.32 7.56
N VAL A 16 -12.97 16.20 6.25
CA VAL A 16 -11.76 15.69 5.56
C VAL A 16 -10.55 16.59 5.84
N LYS A 17 -10.72 17.91 5.75
CA LYS A 17 -9.65 18.87 6.08
C LYS A 17 -9.22 18.77 7.55
N GLU A 18 -10.17 18.63 8.48
CA GLU A 18 -9.88 18.42 9.89
C GLU A 18 -9.09 17.11 10.11
N LEU A 19 -9.46 16.03 9.42
CA LEU A 19 -8.72 14.77 9.44
C LEU A 19 -7.28 14.95 8.92
N CYS A 20 -7.10 15.66 7.81
CA CYS A 20 -5.79 15.95 7.25
C CYS A 20 -4.93 16.76 8.25
N GLN A 21 -5.52 17.75 8.89
CA GLN A 21 -4.85 18.54 9.92
C GLN A 21 -4.41 17.64 11.10
N THR A 22 -5.28 16.77 11.56
CA THR A 22 -4.98 15.81 12.64
C THR A 22 -3.82 14.89 12.28
N ILE A 23 -3.77 14.41 11.03
CA ILE A 23 -2.67 13.56 10.52
C ILE A 23 -1.34 14.33 10.58
N VAL A 24 -1.33 15.57 10.09
CA VAL A 24 -0.12 16.41 10.08
C VAL A 24 0.38 16.74 11.48
N GLU A 25 -0.53 16.91 12.43
CA GLU A 25 -0.21 17.24 13.82
C GLU A 25 0.29 16.05 14.65
N GLN A 26 0.21 14.82 14.12
CA GLN A 26 0.75 13.66 14.82
C GLN A 26 2.27 13.78 14.99
N PRO A 27 2.84 13.50 16.19
CA PRO A 27 4.29 13.60 16.41
C PRO A 27 5.12 12.76 15.45
N HIS A 28 4.61 11.60 15.08
CA HIS A 28 5.27 10.68 14.15
C HIS A 28 5.29 11.16 12.70
N PHE A 29 4.36 12.04 12.32
CA PHE A 29 4.28 12.54 10.93
C PHE A 29 5.52 13.34 10.55
N SER A 30 5.98 14.23 11.42
CA SER A 30 7.23 14.98 11.24
C SER A 30 8.45 14.06 11.11
N GLN A 31 8.51 13.00 11.92
CA GLN A 31 9.58 12.01 11.86
C GLN A 31 9.56 11.23 10.53
N MET A 32 8.37 10.84 10.07
CA MET A 32 8.22 10.16 8.77
C MET A 32 8.68 11.05 7.61
N LEU A 33 8.29 12.32 7.61
CA LEU A 33 8.76 13.29 6.60
C LEU A 33 10.27 13.45 6.63
N GLY A 34 10.87 13.56 7.82
CA GLY A 34 12.32 13.65 7.99
C GLY A 34 13.06 12.42 7.44
N ALA A 35 12.53 11.23 7.65
CA ALA A 35 13.08 9.99 7.10
C ALA A 35 13.03 9.96 5.57
N ILE A 36 11.95 10.45 4.98
CA ILE A 36 11.79 10.56 3.53
C ILE A 36 12.78 11.58 2.95
N GLU A 37 12.91 12.75 3.57
CA GLU A 37 13.87 13.78 3.13
C GLU A 37 15.32 13.28 3.20
N THR A 38 15.67 12.60 4.28
CA THR A 38 17.00 12.01 4.45
C THR A 38 17.29 10.98 3.36
N PHE A 39 16.34 10.11 3.06
CA PHE A 39 16.45 9.15 1.98
C PHE A 39 16.61 9.82 0.61
N MET A 40 15.84 10.86 0.34
CA MET A 40 15.91 11.59 -0.94
C MET A 40 17.25 12.29 -1.13
N GLY A 41 17.90 12.66 -0.05
CA GLY A 41 19.25 13.27 -0.05
C GLY A 41 20.41 12.26 -0.07
N ASP A 42 20.15 10.97 0.09
CA ASP A 42 21.16 9.92 0.17
C ASP A 42 21.21 9.09 -1.12
N PRO A 43 22.24 9.29 -1.99
CA PRO A 43 22.38 8.56 -3.25
C PRO A 43 22.58 7.05 -3.07
N GLU A 44 23.26 6.63 -2.00
CA GLU A 44 23.49 5.21 -1.70
C GLU A 44 22.19 4.50 -1.35
N ALA A 45 21.41 5.06 -0.42
CA ALA A 45 20.13 4.50 -0.02
C ALA A 45 19.16 4.43 -1.20
N ARG A 46 19.08 5.47 -2.02
CA ARG A 46 18.27 5.47 -3.24
C ARG A 46 18.72 4.43 -4.26
N GLY A 47 20.02 4.27 -4.43
CA GLY A 47 20.60 3.26 -5.32
C GLY A 47 20.27 1.84 -4.89
N LEU A 48 20.34 1.53 -3.59
CA LEU A 48 19.94 0.25 -3.02
C LEU A 48 18.46 -0.02 -3.27
N TYR A 49 17.61 0.95 -2.99
CA TYR A 49 16.17 0.84 -3.23
C TYR A 49 15.83 0.59 -4.70
N GLN A 50 16.47 1.32 -5.59
CA GLN A 50 16.27 1.16 -7.03
C GLN A 50 16.65 -0.24 -7.51
N ARG A 51 17.81 -0.75 -7.10
CA ARG A 51 18.26 -2.10 -7.49
C ARG A 51 17.29 -3.19 -7.01
N VAL A 52 16.83 -3.10 -5.77
CA VAL A 52 15.84 -4.05 -5.24
C VAL A 52 14.53 -3.98 -6.01
N THR A 53 14.04 -2.77 -6.30
CA THR A 53 12.80 -2.56 -7.06
C THR A 53 12.90 -3.13 -8.48
N GLU A 54 14.02 -2.86 -9.17
CA GLU A 54 14.26 -3.39 -10.52
C GLU A 54 14.32 -4.93 -10.56
N LEU A 55 15.00 -5.53 -9.57
CA LEU A 55 15.03 -6.99 -9.44
C LEU A 55 13.65 -7.56 -9.13
N GLN A 56 12.91 -6.93 -8.22
CA GLN A 56 11.55 -7.36 -7.88
C GLN A 56 10.61 -7.32 -9.09
N GLU A 57 10.66 -6.26 -9.89
CA GLU A 57 9.88 -6.13 -11.11
C GLU A 57 10.27 -7.20 -12.14
N LYS A 58 11.57 -7.43 -12.33
CA LYS A 58 12.08 -8.44 -13.24
C LYS A 58 11.63 -9.85 -12.84
N LEU A 59 11.76 -10.19 -11.56
CA LEU A 59 11.36 -11.51 -11.06
C LEU A 59 9.83 -11.68 -11.10
N GLY A 60 9.09 -10.64 -10.74
CA GLY A 60 7.63 -10.64 -10.82
C GLY A 60 7.13 -10.81 -12.26
N SER A 61 7.77 -10.17 -13.23
CA SER A 61 7.46 -10.34 -14.64
C SER A 61 7.71 -11.76 -15.14
N LYS A 62 8.80 -12.41 -14.70
CA LYS A 62 9.06 -13.83 -15.01
C LYS A 62 7.98 -14.74 -14.44
N GLN A 63 7.60 -14.53 -13.19
CA GLN A 63 6.53 -15.32 -12.55
C GLN A 63 5.19 -15.15 -13.25
N ASN A 64 4.85 -13.93 -13.66
CA ASN A 64 3.61 -13.65 -14.39
C ASN A 64 3.56 -14.31 -15.77
N ARG A 65 4.72 -14.56 -16.38
CA ARG A 65 4.82 -15.34 -17.63
C ARG A 65 4.85 -16.85 -17.42
N GLY A 66 4.76 -17.30 -16.16
CA GLY A 66 4.84 -18.72 -15.82
C GLY A 66 6.27 -19.30 -15.88
N GLU A 67 7.27 -18.44 -15.94
CA GLU A 67 8.68 -18.86 -15.92
C GLU A 67 9.14 -19.11 -14.48
N SER A 68 9.95 -20.15 -14.29
CA SER A 68 10.58 -20.42 -12.99
C SER A 68 11.75 -19.49 -12.73
N LEU A 69 11.92 -19.08 -11.49
CA LEU A 69 13.09 -18.32 -11.05
C LEU A 69 14.26 -19.28 -10.82
N THR A 70 15.46 -18.86 -11.21
CA THR A 70 16.69 -19.61 -10.91
C THR A 70 17.16 -19.33 -9.48
N ASP A 71 17.96 -20.23 -8.92
CA ASP A 71 18.52 -20.03 -7.57
C ASP A 71 19.44 -18.79 -7.54
N GLU A 72 20.18 -18.54 -8.61
CA GLU A 72 21.04 -17.35 -8.75
C GLU A 72 20.22 -16.05 -8.77
N GLU A 73 19.05 -16.05 -9.40
CA GLU A 73 18.15 -14.88 -9.42
C GLU A 73 17.57 -14.60 -8.04
N ILE A 74 17.20 -15.62 -7.31
CA ILE A 74 16.69 -15.51 -5.93
C ILE A 74 17.79 -15.00 -5.01
N GLU A 75 18.98 -15.58 -5.08
CA GLU A 75 20.14 -15.18 -4.27
C GLU A 75 20.53 -13.71 -4.54
N ALA A 76 20.57 -13.29 -5.79
CA ALA A 76 20.88 -11.92 -6.17
C ALA A 76 19.85 -10.91 -5.57
N PHE A 77 18.59 -11.26 -5.59
CA PHE A 77 17.54 -10.46 -4.95
C PHE A 77 17.70 -10.40 -3.43
N GLU A 78 17.95 -11.54 -2.79
CA GLU A 78 18.12 -11.60 -1.33
C GLU A 78 19.31 -10.79 -0.85
N VAL A 79 20.43 -10.83 -1.55
CA VAL A 79 21.63 -10.04 -1.25
C VAL A 79 21.31 -8.53 -1.31
N GLU A 80 20.70 -8.06 -2.39
CA GLU A 80 20.36 -6.63 -2.53
C GLU A 80 19.30 -6.20 -1.51
N ARG A 81 18.32 -7.05 -1.24
CA ARG A 81 17.32 -6.80 -0.19
C ARG A 81 17.96 -6.66 1.19
N ASP A 82 18.88 -7.55 1.54
CA ASP A 82 19.55 -7.51 2.83
C ASP A 82 20.40 -6.26 2.98
N LEU A 83 21.14 -5.85 1.94
CA LEU A 83 21.86 -4.58 1.92
C LEU A 83 20.94 -3.38 2.11
N LEU A 84 19.76 -3.40 1.48
CA LEU A 84 18.76 -2.35 1.65
C LEU A 84 18.26 -2.26 3.09
N LEU A 85 17.96 -3.40 3.71
CA LEU A 85 17.45 -3.45 5.09
C LEU A 85 18.52 -3.11 6.14
N GLU A 86 19.78 -3.36 5.85
CA GLU A 86 20.91 -2.99 6.71
C GLU A 86 21.26 -1.50 6.62
N ASN A 87 20.88 -0.82 5.55
CA ASN A 87 21.09 0.62 5.40
C ASN A 87 20.05 1.38 6.26
N GLU A 88 20.52 2.09 7.26
CA GLU A 88 19.67 2.79 8.24
C GLU A 88 18.75 3.83 7.57
N VAL A 89 19.25 4.57 6.59
CA VAL A 89 18.49 5.59 5.87
C VAL A 89 17.39 4.96 5.03
N ALA A 90 17.72 3.92 4.28
CA ALA A 90 16.76 3.18 3.46
C ALA A 90 15.71 2.46 4.33
N ASN A 91 16.13 1.85 5.41
CA ASN A 91 15.22 1.19 6.35
C ASN A 91 14.26 2.17 7.02
N GLY A 92 14.74 3.33 7.46
CA GLY A 92 13.91 4.40 7.99
C GLY A 92 12.86 4.91 6.99
N PHE A 93 13.23 5.02 5.72
CA PHE A 93 12.31 5.37 4.63
C PHE A 93 11.23 4.31 4.41
N LEU A 94 11.61 3.03 4.38
CA LEU A 94 10.66 1.92 4.23
C LEU A 94 9.66 1.87 5.38
N ASP A 95 10.13 2.05 6.61
CA ASP A 95 9.30 2.09 7.80
C ASP A 95 8.32 3.27 7.76
N ALA A 96 8.80 4.47 7.41
CA ALA A 96 7.97 5.66 7.24
C ALA A 96 6.87 5.44 6.19
N ARG A 97 7.21 4.85 5.03
CA ARG A 97 6.23 4.52 4.00
C ARG A 97 5.20 3.52 4.46
N GLN A 98 5.61 2.50 5.20
CA GLN A 98 4.70 1.50 5.74
C GLN A 98 3.70 2.13 6.73
N GLN A 99 4.17 2.98 7.63
CA GLN A 99 3.30 3.69 8.58
C GLN A 99 2.30 4.59 7.85
N MET A 100 2.74 5.33 6.84
CA MET A 100 1.84 6.15 6.02
C MET A 100 0.78 5.32 5.30
N SER A 101 1.17 4.20 4.70
CA SER A 101 0.24 3.27 4.04
C SER A 101 -0.80 2.73 5.00
N GLN A 102 -0.41 2.36 6.22
CA GLN A 102 -1.35 1.87 7.24
C GLN A 102 -2.42 2.90 7.59
N VAL A 103 -2.02 4.17 7.74
CA VAL A 103 -2.98 5.25 7.98
C VAL A 103 -3.92 5.44 6.80
N GLN A 104 -3.38 5.48 5.58
CA GLN A 104 -4.18 5.63 4.35
C GLN A 104 -5.16 4.48 4.17
N GLU A 105 -4.72 3.25 4.38
CA GLU A 105 -5.56 2.06 4.28
C GLU A 105 -6.67 2.06 5.32
N SER A 106 -6.36 2.43 6.56
CA SER A 106 -7.32 2.53 7.64
C SER A 106 -8.41 3.57 7.33
N VAL A 107 -8.00 4.76 6.90
CA VAL A 107 -8.94 5.83 6.51
C VAL A 107 -9.80 5.40 5.33
N SER A 108 -9.19 4.86 4.29
CA SER A 108 -9.90 4.40 3.09
C SER A 108 -10.91 3.30 3.42
N LYS A 109 -10.53 2.36 4.26
CA LYS A 109 -11.40 1.26 4.70
C LYS A 109 -12.61 1.75 5.49
N HIS A 110 -12.41 2.68 6.42
CA HIS A 110 -13.52 3.29 7.17
C HIS A 110 -14.50 4.01 6.24
N VAL A 111 -14.00 4.80 5.31
CA VAL A 111 -14.83 5.53 4.35
C VAL A 111 -15.57 4.58 3.43
N GLN A 112 -14.90 3.58 2.87
CA GLN A 112 -15.51 2.59 2.00
C GLN A 112 -16.63 1.82 2.70
N LEU A 113 -16.38 1.30 3.89
CA LEU A 113 -17.37 0.58 4.68
C LEU A 113 -18.58 1.45 5.06
N THR A 114 -18.34 2.75 5.28
CA THR A 114 -19.44 3.70 5.54
C THR A 114 -20.41 3.76 4.36
N PHE A 115 -19.91 3.79 3.14
CA PHE A 115 -20.74 3.78 1.93
C PHE A 115 -21.45 2.42 1.72
N GLU A 116 -20.76 1.33 1.99
CA GLU A 116 -21.33 -0.02 1.83
C GLU A 116 -22.40 -0.33 2.86
N LEU A 117 -22.19 0.05 4.11
CA LEU A 117 -23.08 -0.24 5.22
C LEU A 117 -24.17 0.81 5.43
N GLY A 118 -24.00 2.02 4.88
CA GLY A 118 -24.91 3.15 5.12
C GLY A 118 -24.88 3.67 6.55
N ARG A 119 -23.83 3.34 7.32
CA ARG A 119 -23.59 3.77 8.70
C ARG A 119 -22.09 3.82 9.00
N VAL A 120 -21.72 4.44 10.10
CA VAL A 120 -20.33 4.39 10.58
C VAL A 120 -19.98 2.95 10.95
N PRO A 121 -18.87 2.40 10.41
CA PRO A 121 -18.45 1.05 10.77
C PRO A 121 -17.96 0.97 12.22
N VAL A 122 -18.23 -0.17 12.85
CA VAL A 122 -17.69 -0.51 14.16
C VAL A 122 -16.50 -1.46 14.01
N ASP A 123 -15.75 -1.69 15.08
CA ASP A 123 -14.54 -2.51 15.03
C ASP A 123 -14.78 -3.91 14.44
N ALA A 124 -15.92 -4.54 14.74
CA ALA A 124 -16.29 -5.82 14.17
C ALA A 124 -16.44 -5.82 12.63
N ASP A 125 -16.92 -4.71 12.06
CA ASP A 125 -17.02 -4.54 10.60
C ASP A 125 -15.62 -4.46 9.97
N LEU A 126 -14.70 -3.78 10.63
CA LEU A 126 -13.33 -3.62 10.19
C LEU A 126 -12.55 -4.95 10.22
N GLU A 127 -12.76 -5.73 11.27
CA GLU A 127 -12.17 -7.07 11.41
C GLU A 127 -12.70 -8.04 10.34
N SER A 128 -13.99 -8.03 10.10
CA SER A 128 -14.62 -8.88 9.08
C SER A 128 -14.14 -8.55 7.67
N ALA A 129 -13.94 -7.28 7.37
CA ALA A 129 -13.40 -6.84 6.09
C ALA A 129 -11.91 -7.15 5.91
N SER A 130 -11.17 -7.39 7.01
CA SER A 130 -9.75 -7.82 6.95
C SER A 130 -9.60 -9.29 6.65
N GLY A 131 -10.61 -10.11 6.97
CA GLY A 131 -10.62 -11.56 6.77
C GLY A 131 -11.01 -12.03 5.37
N GLY A 132 -11.41 -11.10 4.50
CA GLY A 132 -11.77 -11.40 3.12
C GLY A 132 -10.53 -11.58 2.25
N CYS A 133 -10.02 -12.78 2.16
CA CYS A 133 -9.13 -13.18 1.09
C CYS A 133 -9.85 -13.04 -0.24
N CYS A 134 -9.15 -12.52 -1.24
CA CYS A 134 -9.52 -12.36 -2.64
C CYS A 134 -10.29 -11.09 -2.97
N GLY A 135 -9.60 -9.99 -2.96
CA GLY A 135 -10.05 -8.77 -3.59
C GLY A 135 -9.47 -8.62 -4.96
N GLY A 136 -10.17 -8.97 -5.98
CA GLY A 136 -9.83 -8.76 -7.34
C GLY A 136 -9.60 -7.30 -7.67
N GLY A 137 -8.39 -6.97 -8.00
CA GLY A 137 -8.08 -5.83 -8.83
C GLY A 137 -8.57 -6.11 -10.23
N GLY A 138 -9.50 -5.31 -10.69
CA GLY A 138 -10.16 -5.44 -11.97
C GLY A 138 -9.23 -5.35 -13.15
N GLY A 139 -9.61 -5.96 -14.23
CA GLY A 139 -9.06 -5.72 -15.54
C GLY A 139 -9.18 -6.91 -16.45
N GLY A 140 -10.30 -7.01 -17.13
CA GLY A 140 -10.42 -7.37 -18.52
C GLY A 140 -10.14 -8.80 -18.98
N GLY A 141 -11.20 -9.50 -19.35
CA GLY A 141 -11.21 -10.24 -20.60
C GLY A 141 -10.96 -11.73 -20.57
N GLY A 142 -12.03 -12.53 -20.71
CA GLY A 142 -12.02 -13.66 -21.61
C GLY A 142 -11.78 -15.05 -21.05
N GLY A 143 -12.87 -15.81 -20.85
CA GLY A 143 -12.99 -17.19 -21.35
C GLY A 143 -12.51 -18.33 -20.49
N GLY A 144 -13.44 -19.17 -20.03
CA GLY A 144 -13.29 -20.61 -20.02
C GLY A 144 -13.10 -21.33 -18.70
N GLY A 145 -14.17 -21.85 -18.13
CA GLY A 145 -14.39 -23.21 -17.65
C GLY A 145 -13.43 -23.80 -16.61
N GLY A 146 -13.97 -24.25 -15.49
CA GLY A 146 -13.37 -25.29 -14.68
C GLY A 146 -13.64 -25.14 -13.20
N GLY A 147 -14.60 -25.91 -12.69
CA GLY A 147 -14.98 -25.97 -11.31
C GLY A 147 -13.89 -26.53 -10.40
N GLY A 148 -13.85 -26.02 -9.16
CA GLY A 148 -13.06 -26.55 -8.09
C GLY A 148 -13.52 -25.93 -6.79
N GLY A 149 -14.34 -26.66 -6.03
CA GLY A 149 -14.87 -26.23 -4.76
C GLY A 149 -13.80 -26.06 -3.70
N CYS A 150 -13.78 -24.93 -3.04
CA CYS A 150 -13.07 -24.73 -1.80
C CYS A 150 -14.04 -25.01 -0.65
N GLY A 151 -13.90 -26.19 -0.05
CA GLY A 151 -14.55 -26.52 1.19
C GLY A 151 -13.79 -25.90 2.34
N CYS A 152 -14.47 -25.02 3.06
CA CYS A 152 -14.03 -24.62 4.38
C CYS A 152 -14.63 -25.58 5.40
N ASN A 153 -13.77 -26.21 6.18
CA ASN A 153 -14.16 -26.93 7.39
C ASN A 153 -13.58 -26.18 8.57
#